data_94c6e22ba92ec5de06145a6b14a0e1f0
#
_entry.id   94c6e22ba92ec5de06145a6b14a0e1f0
#
_cell.length_a   1.000
_cell.length_b   1.000
_cell.length_c   1.000
_cell.angle_alpha   90.00
_cell.angle_beta   90.00
_cell.angle_gamma   90.00
#
_symmetry.space_group_name_H-M   'P 1'
#
loop_
_entity.id
_entity.type
_entity.pdbx_description
1 polymer ?
#
loop_
_entity_poly.entity_id
_entity_poly.type
_entity_poly.pdbx_seq_one_letter_code
_entity_poly.pdbx_strand_id
1 'polypeptide(L)'
;CGRTFNALTGTPLARLRHKSLWLAYADCLLASASVRQAARQLNVHRNTAFRWRHRFLTLARTDRPLCLHGIAEADELYLLESEKGSRHLTRPARRRGGHARQRGISSEQVCIVVARDRTGQTLDFVTGKGALTKVQLHACLPPVIDKDVLLVTDGHAAYRAFAREAGISHQAVNLRAGIRVQGAAHVQNVNAYHSR
;
A
#
# COMPACT_ATOMS: atom_id res chain seq x y z
N CYS A 1 -11.81 26.72 29.78
CA CYS A 1 -10.64 26.10 29.10
C CYS A 1 -10.11 27.07 28.06
N GLY A 2 -8.98 27.76 28.29
CA GLY A 2 -8.39 28.76 27.37
C GLY A 2 -7.60 28.21 26.21
N ARG A 3 -7.99 27.04 25.63
CA ARG A 3 -7.30 26.45 24.45
C ARG A 3 -7.83 27.06 23.17
N THR A 4 -6.95 27.69 22.39
CA THR A 4 -7.24 28.12 21.03
C THR A 4 -7.19 26.94 20.07
N PHE A 5 -8.10 26.90 19.11
CA PHE A 5 -8.15 25.87 18.06
C PHE A 5 -8.40 26.50 16.68
N ASN A 6 -8.04 25.82 15.64
CA ASN A 6 -8.31 26.18 14.24
C ASN A 6 -8.60 24.89 13.44
N ALA A 7 -8.94 25.03 12.15
CA ALA A 7 -9.25 23.90 11.27
C ALA A 7 -8.16 22.82 11.19
N LEU A 8 -6.91 23.13 11.53
CA LEU A 8 -5.78 22.18 11.52
C LEU A 8 -5.54 21.52 12.88
N THR A 9 -6.24 21.97 13.94
CA THR A 9 -6.05 21.42 15.29
C THR A 9 -6.42 19.95 15.31
N GLY A 10 -5.54 19.09 15.83
CA GLY A 10 -5.73 17.64 15.85
C GLY A 10 -5.36 16.94 14.52
N THR A 11 -5.07 17.68 13.47
CA THR A 11 -4.64 17.08 12.19
C THR A 11 -3.11 16.89 12.11
N PRO A 12 -2.61 16.01 11.27
CA PRO A 12 -1.18 15.89 11.01
C PRO A 12 -0.52 17.18 10.51
N LEU A 13 -1.26 18.11 9.93
CA LEU A 13 -0.75 19.40 9.43
C LEU A 13 -0.71 20.49 10.48
N ALA A 14 -1.18 20.22 11.71
CA ALA A 14 -1.13 21.20 12.81
C ALA A 14 0.30 21.69 13.06
N ARG A 15 0.44 22.99 13.34
CA ARG A 15 1.72 23.67 13.67
C ARG A 15 2.78 23.64 12.56
N LEU A 16 2.45 23.28 11.33
CA LEU A 16 3.34 23.44 10.20
C LEU A 16 3.37 24.89 9.71
N ARG A 17 4.56 25.35 9.30
CA ARG A 17 4.80 26.67 8.71
C ARG A 17 4.67 26.64 7.19
N HIS A 18 4.69 27.85 6.55
CA HIS A 18 4.67 28.05 5.09
C HIS A 18 3.47 27.40 4.41
N LYS A 19 2.27 27.66 4.93
CA LYS A 19 1.00 27.09 4.43
C LYS A 19 0.76 27.39 2.94
N SER A 20 1.20 28.54 2.45
CA SER A 20 1.10 28.93 1.04
C SER A 20 1.81 27.98 0.07
N LEU A 21 2.81 27.22 0.55
CA LEU A 21 3.57 26.28 -0.26
C LEU A 21 3.01 24.85 -0.22
N TRP A 22 1.96 24.57 0.55
CA TRP A 22 1.51 23.20 0.78
C TRP A 22 0.88 22.55 -0.46
N LEU A 23 0.13 23.29 -1.26
CA LEU A 23 -0.42 22.76 -2.52
C LEU A 23 0.71 22.41 -3.49
N ALA A 24 1.65 23.32 -3.70
CA ALA A 24 2.82 23.06 -4.53
C ALA A 24 3.67 21.88 -3.98
N TYR A 25 3.70 21.67 -2.66
CA TYR A 25 4.34 20.49 -2.09
C TYR A 25 3.56 19.20 -2.36
N ALA A 26 2.23 19.25 -2.32
CA ALA A 26 1.40 18.09 -2.71
C ALA A 26 1.62 17.72 -4.18
N ASP A 27 1.73 18.70 -5.08
CA ASP A 27 2.09 18.47 -6.49
C ASP A 27 3.45 17.78 -6.63
N CYS A 28 4.45 18.19 -5.84
CA CYS A 28 5.74 17.49 -5.78
C CYS A 28 5.59 16.02 -5.35
N LEU A 29 4.70 15.71 -4.40
CA LEU A 29 4.42 14.34 -3.97
C LEU A 29 3.76 13.52 -5.08
N LEU A 30 2.77 14.07 -5.76
CA LEU A 30 2.08 13.43 -6.88
C LEU A 30 3.04 13.16 -8.05
N ALA A 31 3.97 14.09 -8.31
CA ALA A 31 5.04 13.93 -9.30
C ALA A 31 6.17 12.99 -8.83
N SER A 32 6.03 12.31 -7.70
CA SER A 32 7.05 11.41 -7.12
C SER A 32 8.42 12.08 -6.88
N ALA A 33 8.45 13.41 -6.72
CA ALA A 33 9.68 14.14 -6.48
C ALA A 33 10.37 13.67 -5.17
N SER A 34 11.68 13.55 -5.20
CA SER A 34 12.44 13.25 -3.98
C SER A 34 12.39 14.43 -2.99
N VAL A 35 12.65 14.17 -1.70
CA VAL A 35 12.72 15.23 -0.67
C VAL A 35 13.68 16.36 -1.07
N ARG A 36 14.81 16.03 -1.70
CA ARG A 36 15.81 17.03 -2.14
C ARG A 36 15.30 17.87 -3.32
N GLN A 37 14.59 17.25 -4.26
CA GLN A 37 13.98 17.95 -5.39
C GLN A 37 12.88 18.90 -4.91
N ALA A 38 11.93 18.40 -4.11
CA ALA A 38 10.87 19.23 -3.55
C ALA A 38 11.42 20.40 -2.71
N ALA A 39 12.45 20.17 -1.90
CA ALA A 39 13.10 21.22 -1.13
C ALA A 39 13.70 22.32 -2.02
N ARG A 40 14.36 21.95 -3.14
CA ARG A 40 14.91 22.89 -4.12
C ARG A 40 13.82 23.66 -4.87
N GLN A 41 12.81 22.96 -5.37
CA GLN A 41 11.70 23.56 -6.12
C GLN A 41 10.93 24.60 -5.31
N LEU A 42 10.75 24.35 -4.02
CA LEU A 42 9.96 25.22 -3.14
C LEU A 42 10.82 26.17 -2.30
N ASN A 43 12.13 26.17 -2.52
CA ASN A 43 13.08 26.97 -1.76
C ASN A 43 12.91 26.83 -0.24
N VAL A 44 12.77 25.60 0.24
CA VAL A 44 12.67 25.28 1.68
C VAL A 44 13.82 24.40 2.12
N HIS A 45 14.14 24.43 3.40
CA HIS A 45 15.18 23.56 3.93
C HIS A 45 14.78 22.07 3.78
N ARG A 46 15.75 21.20 3.48
CA ARG A 46 15.54 19.75 3.30
C ARG A 46 14.78 19.09 4.45
N ASN A 47 15.07 19.46 5.69
CA ASN A 47 14.37 18.91 6.85
C ASN A 47 12.90 19.36 6.91
N THR A 48 12.57 20.54 6.40
CA THR A 48 11.18 21.01 6.26
C THR A 48 10.43 20.12 5.25
N ALA A 49 10.97 19.93 4.06
CA ALA A 49 10.39 19.05 3.05
C ALA A 49 10.27 17.60 3.54
N PHE A 50 11.27 17.09 4.30
CA PHE A 50 11.21 15.77 4.91
C PHE A 50 10.07 15.65 5.94
N ARG A 51 9.94 16.63 6.86
CA ARG A 51 8.84 16.65 7.85
C ARG A 51 7.49 16.75 7.16
N TRP A 52 7.36 17.59 6.13
CA TRP A 52 6.13 17.72 5.37
C TRP A 52 5.75 16.39 4.71
N ARG A 53 6.69 15.69 4.07
CA ARG A 53 6.43 14.37 3.48
C ARG A 53 5.75 13.44 4.47
N HIS A 54 6.30 13.30 5.66
CA HIS A 54 5.72 12.42 6.67
C HIS A 54 4.33 12.88 7.12
N ARG A 55 4.12 14.18 7.27
CA ARG A 55 2.82 14.73 7.67
C ARG A 55 1.76 14.55 6.59
N PHE A 56 2.08 14.80 5.33
CA PHE A 56 1.16 14.58 4.21
C PHE A 56 0.85 13.09 4.01
N LEU A 57 1.84 12.21 4.10
CA LEU A 57 1.61 10.77 4.02
C LEU A 57 0.79 10.23 5.20
N THR A 58 0.87 10.85 6.37
CA THR A 58 0.00 10.51 7.50
C THR A 58 -1.46 10.85 7.20
N LEU A 59 -1.75 11.97 6.51
CA LEU A 59 -3.12 12.29 6.07
C LEU A 59 -3.66 11.21 5.14
N ALA A 60 -2.92 10.86 4.08
CA ALA A 60 -3.33 9.83 3.15
C ALA A 60 -3.55 8.46 3.84
N ARG A 61 -2.79 8.18 4.91
CA ARG A 61 -2.98 6.96 5.70
C ARG A 61 -4.27 6.98 6.52
N THR A 62 -4.71 8.14 7.00
CA THR A 62 -5.94 8.28 7.81
C THR A 62 -7.20 8.35 6.95
N ASP A 63 -7.06 8.80 5.70
CA ASP A 63 -8.16 8.90 4.73
C ASP A 63 -8.22 7.64 3.84
N ARG A 64 -8.38 6.49 4.49
CA ARG A 64 -8.50 5.20 3.80
C ARG A 64 -9.97 4.86 3.55
N PRO A 65 -10.30 4.25 2.40
CA PRO A 65 -11.64 3.72 2.19
C PRO A 65 -11.99 2.70 3.28
N LEU A 66 -13.25 2.70 3.69
CA LEU A 66 -13.74 1.75 4.70
C LEU A 66 -14.07 0.40 4.07
N CYS A 67 -14.48 0.40 2.81
CA CYS A 67 -14.92 -0.80 2.10
C CYS A 67 -14.62 -0.68 0.60
N LEU A 68 -14.41 -1.81 -0.05
CA LEU A 68 -14.28 -1.94 -1.50
C LEU A 68 -15.60 -2.47 -2.08
N HIS A 69 -15.96 -2.00 -3.27
CA HIS A 69 -17.26 -2.28 -3.89
C HIS A 69 -17.15 -2.86 -5.30
N GLY A 70 -18.19 -3.59 -5.72
CA GLY A 70 -18.34 -4.12 -7.08
C GLY A 70 -17.25 -5.14 -7.44
N ILE A 71 -16.35 -4.80 -8.36
CA ILE A 71 -15.22 -5.67 -8.74
C ILE A 71 -13.95 -5.18 -8.03
N ALA A 72 -13.40 -6.00 -7.16
CA ALA A 72 -12.13 -5.73 -6.48
C ALA A 72 -11.04 -6.67 -6.99
N GLU A 73 -9.90 -6.10 -7.38
CA GLU A 73 -8.69 -6.84 -7.74
C GLU A 73 -7.83 -6.99 -6.49
N ALA A 74 -7.25 -8.17 -6.27
CA ALA A 74 -6.27 -8.35 -5.20
C ALA A 74 -5.04 -9.09 -5.71
N ASP A 75 -3.88 -8.66 -5.22
CA ASP A 75 -2.58 -9.24 -5.52
C ASP A 75 -1.62 -9.00 -4.37
N GLU A 76 -0.54 -9.75 -4.28
CA GLU A 76 0.45 -9.60 -3.23
C GLU A 76 1.79 -9.08 -3.75
N LEU A 77 2.40 -8.22 -2.95
CA LEU A 77 3.74 -7.68 -3.16
C LEU A 77 4.67 -8.20 -2.05
N TYR A 78 5.86 -8.65 -2.45
CA TYR A 78 6.89 -9.14 -1.53
C TYR A 78 8.07 -8.19 -1.50
N LEU A 79 8.31 -7.60 -0.33
CA LEU A 79 9.45 -6.71 -0.10
C LEU A 79 10.42 -7.34 0.89
N LEU A 80 11.71 -7.24 0.60
CA LEU A 80 12.73 -7.65 1.58
C LEU A 80 12.59 -6.83 2.85
N GLU A 81 12.54 -7.51 3.99
CA GLU A 81 12.49 -6.84 5.28
C GLU A 81 13.67 -5.89 5.46
N SER A 82 13.37 -4.65 5.84
CA SER A 82 14.36 -3.62 6.10
C SER A 82 14.50 -3.36 7.59
N GLU A 83 15.72 -3.54 8.12
CA GLU A 83 16.09 -3.13 9.47
C GLU A 83 16.86 -1.80 9.47
N LYS A 84 16.65 -0.97 8.43
CA LYS A 84 17.32 0.32 8.30
C LYS A 84 17.00 1.22 9.49
N GLY A 85 18.05 1.70 10.15
CA GLY A 85 17.94 2.53 11.36
C GLY A 85 17.98 1.73 12.67
N SER A 86 17.92 0.40 12.63
CA SER A 86 18.16 -0.44 13.81
C SER A 86 19.65 -0.41 14.20
N ARG A 87 19.92 -0.31 15.48
CA ARG A 87 21.26 -0.48 16.04
C ARG A 87 21.60 -1.95 16.30
N HIS A 88 20.58 -2.80 16.37
CA HIS A 88 20.67 -4.25 16.61
C HIS A 88 20.03 -4.98 15.43
N LEU A 89 20.87 -5.46 14.52
CA LEU A 89 20.39 -6.22 13.38
C LEU A 89 20.20 -7.69 13.78
N THR A 90 19.10 -8.29 13.34
CA THR A 90 18.85 -9.73 13.54
C THR A 90 19.56 -10.60 12.50
N ARG A 91 20.16 -9.96 11.48
CA ARG A 91 20.89 -10.57 10.37
C ARG A 91 22.08 -9.69 9.96
N PRO A 92 23.04 -10.21 9.18
CA PRO A 92 24.08 -9.39 8.59
C PRO A 92 23.51 -8.24 7.74
N ALA A 93 24.19 -7.09 7.76
CA ALA A 93 23.79 -5.93 6.97
C ALA A 93 23.73 -6.29 5.48
N ARG A 94 22.63 -5.90 4.82
CA ARG A 94 22.47 -6.07 3.37
C ARG A 94 23.08 -4.89 2.62
N ARG A 95 23.68 -5.17 1.47
CA ARG A 95 24.05 -4.13 0.50
C ARG A 95 22.80 -3.58 -0.16
N ARG A 96 22.83 -2.32 -0.59
CA ARG A 96 21.74 -1.70 -1.37
C ARG A 96 21.50 -2.51 -2.66
N GLY A 97 20.24 -2.84 -2.93
CA GLY A 97 19.88 -3.69 -4.08
C GLY A 97 20.19 -5.18 -3.88
N GLY A 98 20.56 -5.61 -2.66
CA GLY A 98 20.75 -7.02 -2.36
C GLY A 98 19.47 -7.83 -2.49
N HIS A 99 19.62 -9.12 -2.81
CA HIS A 99 18.52 -10.09 -2.91
C HIS A 99 18.37 -10.89 -1.61
N ALA A 100 17.25 -11.62 -1.49
CA ALA A 100 17.06 -12.63 -0.46
C ALA A 100 18.13 -13.73 -0.61
N ARG A 101 18.52 -14.36 0.50
CA ARG A 101 19.48 -15.48 0.48
C ARG A 101 18.83 -16.73 -0.14
N GLN A 102 17.54 -16.94 0.15
CA GLN A 102 16.78 -18.05 -0.42
C GLN A 102 16.12 -17.61 -1.72
N ARG A 103 16.16 -18.51 -2.71
CA ARG A 103 15.45 -18.30 -3.98
C ARG A 103 13.93 -18.41 -3.78
N GLY A 104 13.18 -17.54 -4.42
CA GLY A 104 11.71 -17.50 -4.32
C GLY A 104 11.23 -16.74 -3.10
N ILE A 105 9.99 -17.01 -2.68
CA ILE A 105 9.36 -16.36 -1.52
C ILE A 105 9.83 -17.05 -0.25
N SER A 106 10.38 -16.27 0.67
CA SER A 106 10.92 -16.79 1.93
C SER A 106 10.54 -15.89 3.11
N SER A 107 10.83 -16.34 4.32
CA SER A 107 10.62 -15.56 5.55
C SER A 107 11.43 -14.25 5.63
N GLU A 108 12.36 -14.03 4.69
CA GLU A 108 13.09 -12.77 4.58
C GLU A 108 12.26 -11.65 3.93
N GLN A 109 11.12 -11.99 3.34
CA GLN A 109 10.24 -11.05 2.65
C GLN A 109 8.97 -10.79 3.44
N VAL A 110 8.61 -9.52 3.51
CA VAL A 110 7.33 -9.06 4.06
C VAL A 110 6.30 -9.15 2.94
N CYS A 111 5.20 -9.84 3.21
CA CYS A 111 4.06 -9.94 2.31
C CYS A 111 3.11 -8.78 2.56
N ILE A 112 2.75 -8.07 1.50
CA ILE A 112 1.79 -6.97 1.50
C ILE A 112 0.68 -7.34 0.51
N VAL A 113 -0.53 -7.54 1.02
CA VAL A 113 -1.72 -7.71 0.18
C VAL A 113 -2.24 -6.34 -0.21
N VAL A 114 -2.48 -6.13 -1.48
CA VAL A 114 -3.13 -4.93 -2.02
C VAL A 114 -4.45 -5.33 -2.64
N ALA A 115 -5.53 -4.66 -2.24
CA ALA A 115 -6.84 -4.81 -2.83
C ALA A 115 -7.31 -3.46 -3.39
N ARG A 116 -7.81 -3.46 -4.62
CA ARG A 116 -8.23 -2.25 -5.34
C ARG A 116 -9.52 -2.50 -6.11
N ASP A 117 -10.51 -1.63 -5.94
CA ASP A 117 -11.75 -1.69 -6.70
C ASP A 117 -11.69 -0.88 -8.01
N ARG A 118 -12.74 -0.98 -8.82
CA ARG A 118 -12.86 -0.28 -10.11
C ARG A 118 -13.01 1.23 -9.99
N THR A 119 -13.42 1.74 -8.83
CA THR A 119 -13.49 3.18 -8.56
C THR A 119 -12.12 3.77 -8.25
N GLY A 120 -11.12 2.93 -8.04
CA GLY A 120 -9.75 3.31 -7.71
C GLY A 120 -9.45 3.35 -6.22
N GLN A 121 -10.40 3.01 -5.37
CA GLN A 121 -10.15 2.86 -3.94
C GLN A 121 -9.20 1.71 -3.70
N THR A 122 -8.19 1.94 -2.86
CA THR A 122 -7.09 0.99 -2.66
C THR A 122 -6.82 0.81 -1.18
N LEU A 123 -6.68 -0.45 -0.78
CA LEU A 123 -6.29 -0.85 0.57
C LEU A 123 -5.07 -1.76 0.49
N ASP A 124 -4.14 -1.56 1.40
CA ASP A 124 -2.94 -2.36 1.56
C ASP A 124 -2.82 -2.88 2.99
N PHE A 125 -2.34 -4.11 3.14
CA PHE A 125 -2.22 -4.80 4.41
C PHE A 125 -0.88 -5.51 4.50
N VAL A 126 -0.09 -5.18 5.52
CA VAL A 126 1.10 -5.96 5.87
C VAL A 126 0.63 -7.22 6.58
N THR A 127 0.69 -8.36 5.90
CA THR A 127 0.12 -9.62 6.39
C THR A 127 1.10 -10.50 7.15
N GLY A 128 2.39 -10.24 7.02
CA GLY A 128 3.44 -10.99 7.70
C GLY A 128 4.66 -11.24 6.84
N LYS A 129 5.41 -12.28 7.15
CA LYS A 129 6.60 -12.69 6.39
C LYS A 129 6.37 -14.01 5.67
N GLY A 130 7.00 -14.14 4.49
CA GLY A 130 6.91 -15.35 3.67
C GLY A 130 5.67 -15.41 2.79
N ALA A 131 5.36 -16.61 2.29
CA ALA A 131 4.26 -16.83 1.36
C ALA A 131 2.89 -16.50 1.97
N LEU A 132 2.01 -15.93 1.17
CA LEU A 132 0.65 -15.60 1.55
C LEU A 132 -0.15 -16.86 1.91
N THR A 133 -0.90 -16.77 3.00
CA THR A 133 -1.78 -17.84 3.49
C THR A 133 -3.23 -17.37 3.55
N LYS A 134 -4.18 -18.32 3.49
CA LYS A 134 -5.62 -18.01 3.65
C LYS A 134 -5.93 -17.36 5.02
N VAL A 135 -5.21 -17.74 6.07
CA VAL A 135 -5.39 -17.18 7.43
C VAL A 135 -5.09 -15.68 7.44
N GLN A 136 -4.02 -15.27 6.76
CA GLN A 136 -3.67 -13.86 6.62
C GLN A 136 -4.74 -13.08 5.83
N LEU A 137 -5.32 -13.68 4.79
CA LEU A 137 -6.43 -13.07 4.04
C LEU A 137 -7.68 -12.93 4.92
N HIS A 138 -8.02 -13.94 5.71
CA HIS A 138 -9.13 -13.86 6.68
C HIS A 138 -8.93 -12.78 7.74
N ALA A 139 -7.69 -12.44 8.07
CA ALA A 139 -7.40 -11.39 9.05
C ALA A 139 -7.57 -9.97 8.47
N CYS A 140 -7.45 -9.77 7.15
CA CYS A 140 -7.40 -8.43 6.57
C CYS A 140 -8.56 -8.09 5.61
N LEU A 141 -9.06 -9.02 4.81
CA LEU A 141 -10.04 -8.72 3.78
C LEU A 141 -11.51 -8.66 4.23
N PRO A 142 -12.02 -9.54 5.13
CA PRO A 142 -13.44 -9.54 5.48
C PRO A 142 -14.00 -8.20 5.99
N PRO A 143 -13.23 -7.40 6.75
CA PRO A 143 -13.74 -6.11 7.23
C PRO A 143 -13.92 -5.06 6.13
N VAL A 144 -13.33 -5.28 4.95
CA VAL A 144 -13.22 -4.26 3.88
C VAL A 144 -13.78 -4.73 2.52
N ILE A 145 -14.24 -5.98 2.43
CA ILE A 145 -14.85 -6.56 1.22
C ILE A 145 -16.22 -7.12 1.59
N ASP A 146 -17.28 -6.57 0.99
CA ASP A 146 -18.62 -7.08 1.14
C ASP A 146 -18.80 -8.41 0.37
N LYS A 147 -19.81 -9.21 0.77
CA LYS A 147 -20.12 -10.49 0.13
C LYS A 147 -20.54 -10.34 -1.34
N ASP A 148 -21.06 -9.17 -1.71
CA ASP A 148 -21.49 -8.86 -3.08
C ASP A 148 -20.33 -8.46 -4.01
N VAL A 149 -19.11 -8.38 -3.48
CA VAL A 149 -17.91 -8.07 -4.26
C VAL A 149 -17.50 -9.28 -5.09
N LEU A 150 -17.21 -9.07 -6.38
CA LEU A 150 -16.45 -10.02 -7.19
C LEU A 150 -14.96 -9.80 -6.95
N LEU A 151 -14.33 -10.73 -6.25
CA LEU A 151 -12.89 -10.72 -6.02
C LEU A 151 -12.15 -11.32 -7.22
N VAL A 152 -11.28 -10.55 -7.86
CA VAL A 152 -10.47 -10.97 -9.00
C VAL A 152 -9.00 -11.06 -8.59
N THR A 153 -8.35 -12.21 -8.84
CA THR A 153 -6.94 -12.42 -8.48
C THR A 153 -6.18 -13.19 -9.60
N ASP A 154 -4.87 -13.35 -9.43
CA ASP A 154 -4.03 -14.17 -10.33
C ASP A 154 -4.27 -15.70 -10.19
N GLY A 155 -5.15 -16.12 -9.26
CA GLY A 155 -5.48 -17.53 -9.02
C GLY A 155 -4.59 -18.23 -8.01
N HIS A 156 -3.83 -17.52 -7.19
CA HIS A 156 -3.10 -18.11 -6.08
C HIS A 156 -4.05 -18.89 -5.13
N ALA A 157 -3.60 -20.06 -4.67
CA ALA A 157 -4.45 -21.01 -3.92
C ALA A 157 -5.05 -20.42 -2.63
N ALA A 158 -4.34 -19.50 -1.97
CA ALA A 158 -4.80 -18.85 -0.75
C ALA A 158 -6.07 -18.01 -0.98
N TYR A 159 -6.17 -17.28 -2.11
CA TYR A 159 -7.36 -16.50 -2.45
C TYR A 159 -8.57 -17.38 -2.75
N ARG A 160 -8.37 -18.49 -3.47
CA ARG A 160 -9.46 -19.45 -3.75
C ARG A 160 -10.01 -20.06 -2.47
N ALA A 161 -9.11 -20.49 -1.56
CA ALA A 161 -9.52 -21.05 -0.28
C ALA A 161 -10.24 -20.01 0.58
N PHE A 162 -9.70 -18.80 0.68
CA PHE A 162 -10.30 -17.67 1.39
C PHE A 162 -11.70 -17.35 0.86
N ALA A 163 -11.85 -17.12 -0.44
CA ALA A 163 -13.12 -16.71 -1.05
C ALA A 163 -14.22 -17.76 -0.84
N ARG A 164 -13.88 -19.05 -0.98
CA ARG A 164 -14.80 -20.15 -0.72
C ARG A 164 -15.26 -20.17 0.74
N GLU A 165 -14.35 -19.99 1.69
CA GLU A 165 -14.66 -20.01 3.12
C GLU A 165 -15.43 -18.75 3.57
N ALA A 166 -15.13 -17.60 2.97
CA ALA A 166 -15.80 -16.33 3.24
C ALA A 166 -17.14 -16.15 2.50
N GLY A 167 -17.46 -17.05 1.56
CA GLY A 167 -18.67 -16.95 0.74
C GLY A 167 -18.66 -15.78 -0.23
N ILE A 168 -17.45 -15.39 -0.71
CA ILE A 168 -17.23 -14.27 -1.65
C ILE A 168 -17.10 -14.82 -3.08
N SER A 169 -17.77 -14.19 -4.05
CA SER A 169 -17.61 -14.52 -5.47
C SER A 169 -16.16 -14.28 -5.90
N HIS A 170 -15.51 -15.29 -6.49
CA HIS A 170 -14.09 -15.20 -6.88
C HIS A 170 -13.88 -15.63 -8.32
N GLN A 171 -13.13 -14.84 -9.06
CA GLN A 171 -12.67 -15.15 -10.40
C GLN A 171 -11.16 -15.07 -10.50
N ALA A 172 -10.52 -16.18 -10.85
CA ALA A 172 -9.09 -16.23 -11.09
C ALA A 172 -8.77 -15.93 -12.55
N VAL A 173 -7.79 -15.04 -12.79
CA VAL A 173 -7.24 -14.75 -14.11
C VAL A 173 -5.92 -15.51 -14.25
N ASN A 174 -5.87 -16.48 -15.19
CA ASN A 174 -4.70 -17.33 -15.35
C ASN A 174 -3.61 -16.64 -16.20
N LEU A 175 -2.78 -15.84 -15.56
CA LEU A 175 -1.66 -15.15 -16.22
C LEU A 175 -0.63 -16.13 -16.82
N ARG A 176 -0.46 -17.33 -16.25
CA ARG A 176 0.47 -18.36 -16.76
C ARG A 176 0.00 -18.96 -18.08
N ALA A 177 -1.32 -19.01 -18.31
CA ALA A 177 -1.91 -19.42 -19.59
C ALA A 177 -1.96 -18.28 -20.63
N GLY A 178 -1.37 -17.12 -20.33
CA GLY A 178 -1.40 -15.94 -21.19
C GLY A 178 -2.72 -15.18 -21.15
N ILE A 179 -3.67 -15.60 -20.33
CA ILE A 179 -4.98 -14.92 -20.18
C ILE A 179 -4.80 -13.76 -19.24
N ARG A 180 -4.85 -12.53 -19.77
CA ARG A 180 -4.73 -11.29 -18.98
C ARG A 180 -6.08 -10.67 -18.64
N VAL A 181 -7.10 -10.93 -19.44
CA VAL A 181 -8.45 -10.40 -19.31
C VAL A 181 -9.45 -11.49 -19.63
N GLN A 182 -10.46 -11.65 -18.80
CA GLN A 182 -11.57 -12.59 -19.03
C GLN A 182 -12.89 -11.85 -18.74
N GLY A 183 -13.51 -11.30 -19.81
CA GLY A 183 -14.65 -10.38 -19.66
C GLY A 183 -14.25 -9.13 -18.89
N ALA A 184 -14.98 -8.84 -17.82
CA ALA A 184 -14.66 -7.73 -16.91
C ALA A 184 -13.54 -8.04 -15.91
N ALA A 185 -13.08 -9.29 -15.82
CA ALA A 185 -12.08 -9.70 -14.82
C ALA A 185 -10.65 -9.53 -15.37
N HIS A 186 -9.85 -8.78 -14.66
CA HIS A 186 -8.41 -8.62 -14.85
C HIS A 186 -7.76 -8.11 -13.56
N VAL A 187 -6.44 -8.20 -13.45
CA VAL A 187 -5.64 -7.71 -12.31
C VAL A 187 -4.71 -6.55 -12.72
N GLN A 188 -5.06 -5.86 -13.80
CA GLN A 188 -4.18 -4.83 -14.37
C GLN A 188 -4.11 -3.57 -13.50
N ASN A 189 -5.20 -3.20 -12.79
CA ASN A 189 -5.21 -2.00 -11.96
C ASN A 189 -4.36 -2.17 -10.70
N VAL A 190 -4.40 -3.35 -10.06
CA VAL A 190 -3.56 -3.64 -8.91
C VAL A 190 -2.09 -3.78 -9.34
N ASN A 191 -1.80 -4.40 -10.49
CA ASN A 191 -0.45 -4.49 -11.05
C ASN A 191 0.10 -3.10 -11.42
N ALA A 192 -0.71 -2.22 -12.00
CA ALA A 192 -0.33 -0.84 -12.28
C ALA A 192 -0.06 -0.04 -10.99
N TYR A 193 -0.75 -0.35 -9.91
CA TYR A 193 -0.48 0.22 -8.59
C TYR A 193 0.87 -0.24 -8.03
N HIS A 194 1.22 -1.53 -8.17
CA HIS A 194 2.51 -2.08 -7.73
C HIS A 194 3.71 -1.49 -8.49
N SER A 195 3.52 -1.04 -9.72
CA SER A 195 4.59 -0.49 -10.57
C SER A 195 4.90 0.99 -10.33
N ARG A 196 4.14 1.68 -9.48
CA ARG A 196 4.33 3.10 -9.12
C ARG A 196 5.21 3.25 -7.88
#